data_4add4b80b877ce8138654b1699526533
#
_entry.id   4add4b80b877ce8138654b1699526533
#
_cell.length_a   1.000
_cell.length_b   1.000
_cell.length_c   1.000
_cell.angle_alpha   90.00
_cell.angle_beta   90.00
_cell.angle_gamma   90.00
#
_symmetry.space_group_name_H-M   'P 1'
#
loop_
_entity.id
_entity.type
_entity.pdbx_description
1 polymer ?
#
loop_
_entity_poly.entity_id
_entity_poly.type
_entity_poly.pdbx_seq_one_letter_code
_entity_poly.pdbx_strand_id
1 'polypeptide(L)'
;MKDLKFLKKGQEFLKIALVNLVLLLVFLELGSLGWYFVKHKQFFYTREKTQDKSALGINLEGVRLNQSIVERFHPFFGFIQKPGPDFRPGFKNNNYGFISPYDYPFQKTKPNQFIIGVFGGSVASGYGIFEVQNQVLPKYLKQLPGLKDKEFIILSFATGGYKQPQQLLILNYFLALGQELDMVVNIDGFNEVALSNLNNQNKVDLAMPSIQHILPLTNLASNSLSTKAMKATIAIKENKARINQGLNSLQECKLAACDALTSVYVQNLVNNYRKDVIRFEKESNKTQKDDGGSVIYLNLKNSVMKDDAAFEQMAQNWAKSSIFMNKVLSASNVPYFHVLQPNQYYQTKRVFGADEKQIAFNKDTPYAKSVQIGYPALFKKIPNLEKNNINLVNAVNVFDKTKDAVYVDSCCHYNQAGEVVFSNYVGRSILESLRKDGARSKKK
;
A
#
# COMPACT_ATOMS: atom_id res chain seq x y z
N MET A 1 -67.71 -9.58 -38.82
CA MET A 1 -67.45 -8.12 -38.87
C MET A 1 -67.08 -7.52 -37.51
N LYS A 2 -67.46 -8.04 -36.35
CA LYS A 2 -67.07 -7.52 -35.02
C LYS A 2 -65.57 -7.79 -34.71
N ASP A 3 -65.09 -8.94 -35.11
CA ASP A 3 -63.70 -9.35 -34.81
C ASP A 3 -62.64 -8.52 -35.58
N LEU A 4 -62.94 -8.09 -36.81
CA LEU A 4 -62.02 -7.23 -37.60
C LEU A 4 -61.92 -5.81 -37.04
N LYS A 5 -63.01 -5.30 -36.42
CA LYS A 5 -62.98 -3.98 -35.74
C LYS A 5 -62.15 -4.03 -34.44
N PHE A 6 -62.22 -5.16 -33.72
CA PHE A 6 -61.44 -5.36 -32.51
C PHE A 6 -59.92 -5.49 -32.81
N LEU A 7 -59.56 -6.23 -33.86
CA LEU A 7 -58.18 -6.35 -34.33
C LEU A 7 -57.60 -5.00 -34.79
N LYS A 8 -58.39 -4.18 -35.54
CA LYS A 8 -57.94 -2.84 -35.95
C LYS A 8 -57.73 -1.89 -34.76
N LYS A 9 -58.62 -1.90 -33.76
CA LYS A 9 -58.47 -1.11 -32.53
C LYS A 9 -57.24 -1.55 -31.72
N GLY A 10 -56.95 -2.85 -31.66
CA GLY A 10 -55.75 -3.39 -31.01
C GLY A 10 -54.48 -2.94 -31.71
N GLN A 11 -54.47 -2.94 -33.07
CA GLN A 11 -53.28 -2.46 -33.83
C GLN A 11 -53.07 -0.95 -33.68
N GLU A 12 -54.11 -0.14 -33.63
CA GLU A 12 -53.99 1.29 -33.37
C GLU A 12 -53.47 1.60 -31.96
N PHE A 13 -53.97 0.88 -30.95
CA PHE A 13 -53.48 0.99 -29.60
C PHE A 13 -52.01 0.61 -29.51
N LEU A 14 -51.58 -0.47 -30.18
CA LEU A 14 -50.20 -0.89 -30.23
C LEU A 14 -49.31 0.18 -30.90
N LYS A 15 -49.77 0.80 -31.99
CA LYS A 15 -49.04 1.89 -32.66
C LYS A 15 -48.86 3.10 -31.73
N ILE A 16 -49.94 3.53 -31.04
CA ILE A 16 -49.88 4.65 -30.11
C ILE A 16 -48.95 4.32 -28.93
N ALA A 17 -49.01 3.11 -28.38
CA ALA A 17 -48.14 2.65 -27.33
C ALA A 17 -46.68 2.65 -27.78
N LEU A 18 -46.39 2.17 -28.99
CA LEU A 18 -45.03 2.17 -29.58
C LEU A 18 -44.49 3.59 -29.79
N VAL A 19 -45.32 4.51 -30.32
CA VAL A 19 -44.91 5.92 -30.51
C VAL A 19 -44.64 6.57 -29.17
N ASN A 20 -45.48 6.36 -28.15
CA ASN A 20 -45.25 6.89 -26.82
C ASN A 20 -43.99 6.32 -26.17
N LEU A 21 -43.68 5.03 -26.36
CA LEU A 21 -42.45 4.40 -25.90
C LEU A 21 -41.21 5.02 -26.57
N VAL A 22 -41.26 5.23 -27.88
CA VAL A 22 -40.15 5.88 -28.62
C VAL A 22 -39.95 7.30 -28.14
N LEU A 23 -41.03 8.07 -27.97
CA LEU A 23 -40.96 9.44 -27.43
C LEU A 23 -40.34 9.45 -26.01
N LEU A 24 -40.77 8.52 -25.15
CA LEU A 24 -40.20 8.38 -23.80
C LEU A 24 -38.71 8.09 -23.82
N LEU A 25 -38.23 7.19 -24.71
CA LEU A 25 -36.82 6.87 -24.87
C LEU A 25 -36.03 8.08 -25.38
N VAL A 26 -36.56 8.86 -26.32
CA VAL A 26 -35.93 10.09 -26.81
C VAL A 26 -35.85 11.13 -25.69
N PHE A 27 -36.91 11.34 -24.91
CA PHE A 27 -36.85 12.28 -23.78
C PHE A 27 -35.86 11.85 -22.69
N LEU A 28 -35.79 10.54 -22.39
CA LEU A 28 -34.83 9.99 -21.47
C LEU A 28 -33.38 10.25 -21.95
N GLU A 29 -33.10 10.03 -23.23
CA GLU A 29 -31.77 10.29 -23.79
C GLU A 29 -31.41 11.77 -23.74
N LEU A 30 -32.31 12.66 -24.19
CA LEU A 30 -32.08 14.12 -24.14
C LEU A 30 -31.87 14.64 -22.72
N GLY A 31 -32.67 14.20 -21.77
CA GLY A 31 -32.53 14.52 -20.35
C GLY A 31 -31.21 14.03 -19.77
N SER A 32 -30.79 12.82 -20.14
CA SER A 32 -29.53 12.22 -19.71
C SER A 32 -28.32 12.90 -20.32
N LEU A 33 -28.40 13.38 -21.57
CA LEU A 33 -27.35 14.20 -22.19
C LEU A 33 -27.14 15.51 -21.43
N GLY A 34 -28.25 16.19 -21.06
CA GLY A 34 -28.18 17.40 -20.25
C GLY A 34 -27.55 17.14 -18.88
N TRP A 35 -27.99 16.07 -18.20
CA TRP A 35 -27.42 15.68 -16.90
C TRP A 35 -25.94 15.33 -17.01
N TYR A 36 -25.52 14.57 -18.03
CA TYR A 36 -24.12 14.21 -18.27
C TYR A 36 -23.25 15.46 -18.49
N PHE A 37 -23.72 16.40 -19.32
CA PHE A 37 -23.02 17.65 -19.58
C PHE A 37 -22.85 18.49 -18.31
N VAL A 38 -23.88 18.60 -17.48
CA VAL A 38 -23.80 19.35 -16.21
C VAL A 38 -22.77 18.70 -15.27
N LYS A 39 -22.77 17.37 -15.19
CA LYS A 39 -21.90 16.59 -14.29
C LYS A 39 -20.45 16.58 -14.74
N HIS A 40 -20.18 16.34 -16.02
CA HIS A 40 -18.84 16.07 -16.55
C HIS A 40 -18.25 17.27 -17.34
N LYS A 41 -19.04 18.33 -17.59
CA LYS A 41 -18.65 19.49 -18.43
C LYS A 41 -18.16 19.11 -19.83
N GLN A 42 -18.63 17.97 -20.34
CA GLN A 42 -18.26 17.39 -21.63
C GLN A 42 -19.48 16.74 -22.28
N PHE A 43 -19.54 16.72 -23.59
CA PHE A 43 -20.61 16.00 -24.31
C PHE A 43 -20.38 14.50 -24.27
N PHE A 44 -21.46 13.75 -24.00
CA PHE A 44 -21.40 12.29 -23.85
C PHE A 44 -20.76 11.59 -25.07
N TYR A 45 -21.17 11.96 -26.28
CA TYR A 45 -20.70 11.32 -27.51
C TYR A 45 -19.29 11.72 -27.95
N THR A 46 -18.69 12.73 -27.32
CA THR A 46 -17.30 13.15 -27.56
C THR A 46 -16.33 12.66 -26.50
N ARG A 47 -16.84 11.87 -25.51
CA ARG A 47 -16.00 11.34 -24.43
C ARG A 47 -14.96 10.36 -24.97
N GLU A 48 -13.74 10.49 -24.51
CA GLU A 48 -12.72 9.46 -24.69
C GLU A 48 -13.02 8.23 -23.83
N LYS A 49 -12.86 7.04 -24.41
CA LYS A 49 -12.95 5.80 -23.66
C LYS A 49 -11.72 5.68 -22.76
N THR A 50 -11.88 5.96 -21.48
CA THR A 50 -10.80 5.80 -20.51
C THR A 50 -10.88 4.43 -19.85
N GLN A 51 -9.72 3.82 -19.59
CA GLN A 51 -9.62 2.64 -18.71
C GLN A 51 -9.63 3.03 -17.24
N ASP A 52 -9.44 4.32 -16.93
CA ASP A 52 -9.46 4.82 -15.56
C ASP A 52 -10.91 4.92 -15.06
N LYS A 53 -11.26 4.03 -14.15
CA LYS A 53 -12.57 3.98 -13.50
C LYS A 53 -12.85 5.21 -12.62
N SER A 54 -11.83 5.95 -12.21
CA SER A 54 -12.01 7.19 -11.43
C SER A 54 -12.62 8.31 -12.25
N ALA A 55 -12.38 8.30 -13.57
CA ALA A 55 -12.95 9.28 -14.50
C ALA A 55 -14.46 9.09 -14.77
N LEU A 56 -15.06 7.99 -14.31
CA LEU A 56 -16.49 7.70 -14.51
C LEU A 56 -17.44 8.53 -13.62
N GLY A 57 -16.90 9.43 -12.80
CA GLY A 57 -17.69 10.33 -11.96
C GLY A 57 -18.50 9.63 -10.85
N ILE A 58 -18.14 8.39 -10.49
CA ILE A 58 -18.67 7.66 -9.35
C ILE A 58 -17.76 7.92 -8.15
N ASN A 59 -18.34 8.37 -7.04
CA ASN A 59 -17.55 8.50 -5.80
C ASN A 59 -17.24 7.12 -5.23
N LEU A 60 -15.99 6.66 -5.46
CA LEU A 60 -15.47 5.38 -4.99
C LEU A 60 -14.66 5.51 -3.69
N GLU A 61 -14.68 6.66 -3.03
CA GLU A 61 -13.97 6.88 -1.77
C GLU A 61 -14.33 5.81 -0.74
N GLY A 62 -13.32 5.19 -0.13
CA GLY A 62 -13.49 4.08 0.81
C GLY A 62 -13.88 2.74 0.18
N VAL A 63 -14.08 2.67 -1.14
CA VAL A 63 -14.38 1.42 -1.86
C VAL A 63 -13.10 0.80 -2.42
N ARG A 64 -12.64 -0.27 -1.80
CA ARG A 64 -11.41 -0.97 -2.21
C ARG A 64 -11.73 -2.04 -3.27
N LEU A 65 -12.06 -1.62 -4.50
CA LEU A 65 -12.49 -2.53 -5.58
C LEU A 65 -11.37 -3.49 -6.01
N ASN A 66 -10.12 -3.03 -6.04
CA ASN A 66 -8.97 -3.82 -6.49
C ASN A 66 -8.30 -4.67 -5.40
N GLN A 67 -8.73 -4.51 -4.15
CA GLN A 67 -8.35 -5.45 -3.11
C GLN A 67 -9.29 -6.68 -3.16
N SER A 68 -9.07 -7.56 -4.13
CA SER A 68 -9.08 -8.97 -3.77
C SER A 68 -8.17 -9.07 -2.56
N ILE A 69 -8.47 -9.90 -1.56
CA ILE A 69 -7.51 -10.20 -0.50
C ILE A 69 -6.30 -10.84 -1.21
N VAL A 70 -5.38 -9.96 -1.68
CA VAL A 70 -4.16 -10.35 -2.38
C VAL A 70 -3.20 -10.91 -1.34
N GLU A 71 -3.32 -10.40 -0.11
CA GLU A 71 -2.55 -10.87 1.03
C GLU A 71 -3.00 -12.27 1.44
N ARG A 72 -2.02 -13.07 1.83
CA ARG A 72 -2.18 -14.42 2.38
C ARG A 72 -1.43 -14.49 3.71
N PHE A 73 -1.96 -15.27 4.60
CA PHE A 73 -1.26 -15.61 5.83
C PHE A 73 0.01 -16.37 5.51
N HIS A 74 1.15 -15.95 6.09
CA HIS A 74 2.43 -16.64 5.96
C HIS A 74 2.95 -17.02 7.35
N PRO A 75 3.32 -18.27 7.61
CA PRO A 75 3.66 -18.76 8.96
C PRO A 75 4.86 -18.03 9.59
N PHE A 76 5.81 -17.55 8.78
CA PHE A 76 7.02 -16.86 9.28
C PHE A 76 6.95 -15.33 9.11
N PHE A 77 6.27 -14.82 8.07
CA PHE A 77 6.22 -13.38 7.77
C PHE A 77 4.96 -12.70 8.32
N GLY A 78 4.01 -13.49 8.85
CA GLY A 78 2.68 -13.03 9.25
C GLY A 78 1.74 -12.90 8.07
N PHE A 79 2.10 -12.14 7.05
CA PHE A 79 1.33 -11.98 5.81
C PHE A 79 2.26 -11.66 4.64
N ILE A 80 1.80 -11.98 3.43
CA ILE A 80 2.48 -11.72 2.17
C ILE A 80 1.47 -11.67 1.02
N GLN A 81 1.80 -11.08 -0.10
CA GLN A 81 0.91 -11.06 -1.27
C GLN A 81 0.88 -12.41 -1.97
N LYS A 82 -0.27 -12.75 -2.56
CA LYS A 82 -0.39 -13.97 -3.36
C LYS A 82 0.53 -13.86 -4.59
N PRO A 83 1.35 -14.89 -4.90
CA PRO A 83 2.09 -14.94 -6.15
C PRO A 83 1.20 -14.78 -7.38
N GLY A 84 1.67 -14.07 -8.39
CA GLY A 84 0.92 -13.83 -9.61
C GLY A 84 1.33 -12.55 -10.34
N PRO A 85 0.65 -12.19 -11.44
CA PRO A 85 0.95 -10.96 -12.18
C PRO A 85 0.68 -9.72 -11.32
N ASP A 86 1.55 -8.73 -11.43
CA ASP A 86 1.34 -7.36 -10.90
C ASP A 86 0.77 -6.47 -12.01
N PHE A 87 0.08 -5.40 -11.62
CA PHE A 87 -0.44 -4.41 -12.55
C PHE A 87 0.66 -3.52 -13.16
N ARG A 88 1.88 -3.56 -12.63
CA ARG A 88 3.01 -2.76 -13.10
C ARG A 88 3.78 -3.52 -14.17
N PRO A 89 4.01 -2.93 -15.35
CA PRO A 89 4.79 -3.57 -16.40
C PRO A 89 6.18 -4.01 -15.92
N GLY A 90 6.54 -5.27 -16.20
CA GLY A 90 7.83 -5.85 -15.82
C GLY A 90 7.93 -6.34 -14.36
N PHE A 91 6.83 -6.28 -13.59
CA PHE A 91 6.77 -6.80 -12.22
C PHE A 91 5.75 -7.92 -12.08
N LYS A 92 5.97 -8.75 -11.07
CA LYS A 92 5.03 -9.77 -10.59
C LYS A 92 5.12 -9.83 -9.06
N ASN A 93 4.11 -10.35 -8.42
CA ASN A 93 4.29 -10.92 -7.10
C ASN A 93 4.99 -12.26 -7.31
N ASN A 94 6.26 -12.34 -6.96
CA ASN A 94 7.11 -13.50 -7.25
C ASN A 94 6.65 -14.79 -6.54
N ASN A 95 7.42 -15.85 -6.63
CA ASN A 95 7.14 -17.16 -6.01
C ASN A 95 6.93 -17.10 -4.48
N TYR A 96 7.43 -16.06 -3.80
CA TYR A 96 7.19 -15.78 -2.37
C TYR A 96 6.21 -14.64 -2.11
N GLY A 97 5.68 -13.99 -3.16
CA GLY A 97 4.69 -12.92 -3.03
C GLY A 97 5.28 -11.50 -2.88
N PHE A 98 6.58 -11.31 -3.03
CA PHE A 98 7.19 -9.98 -3.10
C PHE A 98 7.06 -9.38 -4.50
N ILE A 99 6.90 -8.06 -4.58
CA ILE A 99 6.86 -7.36 -5.87
C ILE A 99 8.30 -7.28 -6.41
N SER A 100 8.59 -8.11 -7.42
CA SER A 100 9.91 -8.25 -7.99
C SER A 100 9.84 -8.83 -9.41
N PRO A 101 10.73 -8.48 -10.32
CA PRO A 101 10.87 -9.21 -11.59
C PRO A 101 11.50 -10.61 -11.40
N TYR A 102 12.12 -10.86 -10.24
CA TYR A 102 12.88 -12.07 -9.94
C TYR A 102 12.15 -12.98 -8.96
N ASP A 103 12.32 -14.30 -9.12
CA ASP A 103 11.93 -15.30 -8.13
C ASP A 103 13.05 -15.48 -7.08
N TYR A 104 12.69 -15.91 -5.87
CA TYR A 104 13.59 -16.05 -4.73
C TYR A 104 13.72 -17.53 -4.27
N PRO A 105 14.83 -17.93 -3.64
CA PRO A 105 16.09 -17.18 -3.58
C PRO A 105 16.69 -16.97 -4.97
N PHE A 106 17.23 -15.77 -5.21
CA PHE A 106 17.92 -15.43 -6.43
C PHE A 106 19.44 -15.60 -6.21
N GLN A 107 20.11 -16.34 -7.09
CA GLN A 107 21.54 -16.55 -7.07
C GLN A 107 22.20 -15.90 -8.30
N LYS A 108 23.45 -15.50 -8.16
CA LYS A 108 24.21 -14.91 -9.27
C LYS A 108 24.33 -15.91 -10.42
N THR A 109 23.96 -15.47 -11.60
CA THR A 109 24.14 -16.24 -12.84
C THR A 109 25.42 -15.84 -13.60
N LYS A 110 26.05 -14.70 -13.18
CA LYS A 110 27.27 -14.15 -13.75
C LYS A 110 28.18 -13.60 -12.64
N PRO A 111 29.52 -13.68 -12.76
CA PRO A 111 30.45 -13.20 -11.72
C PRO A 111 30.41 -11.68 -11.48
N ASN A 112 29.99 -10.92 -12.50
CA ASN A 112 29.92 -9.47 -12.40
C ASN A 112 28.61 -8.95 -11.79
N GLN A 113 27.66 -9.81 -11.41
CA GLN A 113 26.43 -9.38 -10.73
C GLN A 113 26.71 -8.93 -9.30
N PHE A 114 26.00 -7.88 -8.89
CA PHE A 114 26.03 -7.32 -7.54
C PHE A 114 24.57 -7.18 -7.04
N ILE A 115 24.23 -7.96 -6.03
CA ILE A 115 22.85 -8.11 -5.54
C ILE A 115 22.61 -7.17 -4.37
N ILE A 116 21.63 -6.28 -4.50
CA ILE A 116 21.20 -5.36 -3.44
C ILE A 116 19.83 -5.82 -2.94
N GLY A 117 19.75 -6.18 -1.66
CA GLY A 117 18.48 -6.49 -0.98
C GLY A 117 17.86 -5.24 -0.36
N VAL A 118 16.61 -4.93 -0.71
CA VAL A 118 15.83 -3.84 -0.13
C VAL A 118 14.80 -4.41 0.83
N PHE A 119 14.86 -4.00 2.10
CA PHE A 119 13.96 -4.45 3.18
C PHE A 119 13.15 -3.28 3.72
N GLY A 120 11.97 -3.55 4.25
CA GLY A 120 11.13 -2.52 4.88
C GLY A 120 9.65 -2.68 4.61
N GLY A 121 8.91 -1.58 4.80
CA GLY A 121 7.48 -1.48 4.54
C GLY A 121 7.15 -1.07 3.10
N SER A 122 5.99 -0.42 2.92
CA SER A 122 5.52 0.02 1.60
C SER A 122 6.43 1.06 0.93
N VAL A 123 7.05 1.95 1.71
CA VAL A 123 8.01 2.94 1.18
C VAL A 123 9.26 2.23 0.63
N ALA A 124 9.77 1.23 1.34
CA ALA A 124 10.87 0.42 0.85
C ALA A 124 10.49 -0.38 -0.41
N SER A 125 9.25 -0.90 -0.48
CA SER A 125 8.73 -1.56 -1.69
C SER A 125 8.67 -0.60 -2.87
N GLY A 126 8.18 0.63 -2.67
CA GLY A 126 8.18 1.70 -3.67
C GLY A 126 9.60 2.03 -4.17
N TYR A 127 10.51 2.24 -3.23
CA TYR A 127 11.93 2.48 -3.51
C TYR A 127 12.55 1.31 -4.32
N GLY A 128 12.30 0.06 -3.93
CA GLY A 128 12.81 -1.11 -4.65
C GLY A 128 12.31 -1.19 -6.09
N ILE A 129 11.02 -0.92 -6.32
CA ILE A 129 10.42 -0.83 -7.66
C ILE A 129 11.07 0.31 -8.48
N PHE A 130 11.20 1.47 -7.85
CA PHE A 130 11.83 2.65 -8.47
C PHE A 130 13.27 2.36 -8.88
N GLU A 131 14.07 1.72 -8.00
CA GLU A 131 15.46 1.37 -8.28
C GLU A 131 15.61 0.29 -9.37
N VAL A 132 14.72 -0.69 -9.45
CA VAL A 132 14.70 -1.65 -10.58
C VAL A 132 14.57 -0.91 -11.91
N GLN A 133 13.70 0.10 -11.98
CA GLN A 133 13.41 0.83 -13.22
C GLN A 133 14.45 1.91 -13.55
N ASN A 134 14.95 2.62 -12.55
CA ASN A 134 15.72 3.87 -12.74
C ASN A 134 17.21 3.73 -12.42
N GLN A 135 17.60 2.70 -11.65
CA GLN A 135 19.00 2.39 -11.32
C GLN A 135 19.77 3.59 -10.71
N VAL A 136 19.11 4.36 -9.82
CA VAL A 136 19.72 5.58 -9.23
C VAL A 136 20.83 5.20 -8.27
N LEU A 137 20.57 4.31 -7.30
CA LEU A 137 21.61 3.80 -6.39
C LEU A 137 22.77 3.15 -7.16
N PRO A 138 22.56 2.27 -8.15
CA PRO A 138 23.61 1.76 -9.02
C PRO A 138 24.49 2.83 -9.68
N LYS A 139 23.90 3.95 -10.16
CA LYS A 139 24.68 5.06 -10.75
C LYS A 139 25.66 5.68 -9.76
N TYR A 140 25.27 5.79 -8.48
CA TYR A 140 26.18 6.24 -7.41
C TYR A 140 27.26 5.20 -7.11
N LEU A 141 26.90 3.92 -7.00
CA LEU A 141 27.83 2.84 -6.67
C LEU A 141 28.89 2.61 -7.77
N LYS A 142 28.54 2.78 -9.03
CA LYS A 142 29.49 2.72 -10.17
C LYS A 142 30.61 3.76 -10.10
N GLN A 143 30.50 4.78 -9.25
CA GLN A 143 31.61 5.72 -9.00
C GLN A 143 32.72 5.14 -8.12
N LEU A 144 32.50 3.96 -7.52
CA LEU A 144 33.51 3.23 -6.77
C LEU A 144 34.30 2.31 -7.72
N PRO A 145 35.65 2.31 -7.67
CA PRO A 145 36.51 1.58 -8.63
C PRO A 145 36.13 0.09 -8.76
N GLY A 146 35.83 -0.57 -7.65
CA GLY A 146 35.48 -2.01 -7.64
C GLY A 146 34.06 -2.35 -8.11
N LEU A 147 33.19 -1.34 -8.35
CA LEU A 147 31.79 -1.52 -8.70
C LEU A 147 31.44 -0.96 -10.10
N LYS A 148 32.40 -0.38 -10.81
CA LYS A 148 32.18 0.31 -12.09
C LYS A 148 31.54 -0.61 -13.15
N ASP A 149 32.02 -1.85 -13.24
CA ASP A 149 31.62 -2.79 -14.30
C ASP A 149 30.60 -3.84 -13.79
N LYS A 150 30.02 -3.62 -12.60
CA LYS A 150 29.00 -4.52 -12.04
C LYS A 150 27.64 -4.34 -12.70
N GLU A 151 26.97 -5.45 -12.89
CA GLU A 151 25.53 -5.55 -13.20
C GLU A 151 24.75 -5.60 -11.90
N PHE A 152 24.00 -4.54 -11.60
CA PHE A 152 23.26 -4.44 -10.34
C PHE A 152 21.91 -5.10 -10.42
N ILE A 153 21.63 -5.99 -9.50
CA ILE A 153 20.35 -6.68 -9.32
C ILE A 153 19.70 -6.17 -8.03
N ILE A 154 18.50 -5.59 -8.15
CA ILE A 154 17.74 -5.09 -7.01
C ILE A 154 16.67 -6.10 -6.65
N LEU A 155 16.72 -6.64 -5.44
CA LEU A 155 15.74 -7.58 -4.89
C LEU A 155 14.95 -6.91 -3.78
N SER A 156 13.63 -6.83 -3.92
CA SER A 156 12.77 -6.24 -2.90
C SER A 156 12.18 -7.31 -1.99
N PHE A 157 12.56 -7.30 -0.72
CA PHE A 157 12.00 -8.08 0.38
C PHE A 157 11.06 -7.24 1.24
N ALA A 158 10.53 -6.17 0.67
CA ALA A 158 9.65 -5.21 1.32
C ALA A 158 8.19 -5.42 0.93
N THR A 159 7.30 -5.23 1.88
CA THR A 159 5.84 -5.33 1.67
C THR A 159 5.12 -4.30 2.54
N GLY A 160 3.99 -3.79 2.04
CA GLY A 160 3.16 -2.85 2.80
C GLY A 160 2.84 -3.37 4.21
N GLY A 161 3.01 -2.50 5.21
CA GLY A 161 2.72 -2.84 6.60
C GLY A 161 3.81 -3.62 7.35
N TYR A 162 4.89 -4.05 6.71
CA TYR A 162 6.01 -4.67 7.41
C TYR A 162 6.72 -3.67 8.33
N LYS A 163 7.08 -4.14 9.50
CA LYS A 163 7.80 -3.40 10.53
C LYS A 163 8.73 -4.34 11.31
N GLN A 164 9.65 -3.79 12.09
CA GLN A 164 10.50 -4.63 12.93
C GLN A 164 9.69 -5.37 14.02
N PRO A 165 10.02 -6.64 14.30
CA PRO A 165 11.18 -7.42 13.83
C PRO A 165 10.93 -8.23 12.53
N GLN A 166 9.80 -8.08 11.80
CA GLN A 166 9.52 -8.87 10.59
C GLN A 166 10.64 -8.78 9.56
N GLN A 167 11.22 -7.59 9.35
CA GLN A 167 12.30 -7.37 8.38
C GLN A 167 13.55 -8.22 8.73
N LEU A 168 13.90 -8.27 10.02
CA LEU A 168 14.98 -9.14 10.52
C LEU A 168 14.65 -10.63 10.29
N LEU A 169 13.42 -11.05 10.58
CA LEU A 169 13.00 -12.45 10.38
C LEU A 169 13.04 -12.84 8.90
N ILE A 170 12.60 -11.95 8.01
CA ILE A 170 12.65 -12.16 6.55
C ILE A 170 14.09 -12.27 6.06
N LEU A 171 14.98 -11.40 6.53
CA LEU A 171 16.41 -11.48 6.19
C LEU A 171 16.99 -12.84 6.57
N ASN A 172 16.80 -13.28 7.82
CA ASN A 172 17.31 -14.56 8.29
C ASN A 172 16.71 -15.74 7.52
N TYR A 173 15.43 -15.68 7.21
CA TYR A 173 14.75 -16.72 6.44
C TYR A 173 15.39 -16.89 5.06
N PHE A 174 15.57 -15.82 4.31
CA PHE A 174 16.14 -15.89 2.96
C PHE A 174 17.63 -16.23 2.96
N LEU A 175 18.42 -15.75 3.93
CA LEU A 175 19.81 -16.16 4.09
C LEU A 175 19.91 -17.66 4.37
N ALA A 176 19.02 -18.21 5.21
CA ALA A 176 18.97 -19.65 5.48
C ALA A 176 18.59 -20.49 4.24
N LEU A 177 17.86 -19.91 3.29
CA LEU A 177 17.53 -20.54 2.01
C LEU A 177 18.65 -20.36 0.94
N GLY A 178 19.76 -19.73 1.28
CA GLY A 178 20.87 -19.52 0.36
C GLY A 178 20.72 -18.29 -0.54
N GLN A 179 19.90 -17.29 -0.16
CA GLN A 179 19.86 -16.03 -0.87
C GLN A 179 21.19 -15.31 -0.78
N GLU A 180 21.78 -15.00 -1.92
CA GLU A 180 23.01 -14.19 -2.02
C GLU A 180 22.69 -12.70 -1.95
N LEU A 181 23.47 -11.96 -1.17
CA LEU A 181 23.37 -10.50 -1.05
C LEU A 181 24.77 -9.91 -0.99
N ASP A 182 25.02 -8.83 -1.76
CA ASP A 182 26.26 -8.05 -1.70
C ASP A 182 26.10 -6.75 -0.92
N MET A 183 24.87 -6.29 -0.74
CA MET A 183 24.50 -5.09 0.03
C MET A 183 23.06 -5.19 0.50
N VAL A 184 22.75 -4.62 1.65
CA VAL A 184 21.38 -4.49 2.15
C VAL A 184 21.07 -3.04 2.47
N VAL A 185 19.91 -2.58 2.00
CA VAL A 185 19.29 -1.28 2.32
C VAL A 185 17.96 -1.56 3.01
N ASN A 186 17.84 -1.19 4.28
CA ASN A 186 16.63 -1.30 5.06
C ASN A 186 15.99 0.07 5.24
N ILE A 187 14.74 0.26 4.80
CA ILE A 187 14.04 1.56 4.85
C ILE A 187 12.81 1.40 5.72
N ASP A 188 12.78 2.09 6.86
CA ASP A 188 11.70 1.97 7.83
C ASP A 188 11.54 3.22 8.72
N GLY A 189 10.83 3.09 9.85
CA GLY A 189 10.59 4.13 10.85
C GLY A 189 9.12 4.43 11.03
N PHE A 190 8.37 4.67 9.96
CA PHE A 190 6.94 4.99 10.06
C PHE A 190 6.12 3.81 10.60
N ASN A 191 6.26 2.63 10.02
CA ASN A 191 5.47 1.46 10.43
C ASN A 191 5.79 1.05 11.87
N GLU A 192 7.03 1.22 12.28
CA GLU A 192 7.50 0.91 13.65
C GLU A 192 6.76 1.70 14.70
N VAL A 193 6.41 2.95 14.43
CA VAL A 193 5.69 3.80 15.38
C VAL A 193 4.19 3.81 15.13
N ALA A 194 3.74 3.92 13.88
CA ALA A 194 2.33 4.05 13.54
C ALA A 194 1.57 2.72 13.69
N LEU A 195 2.05 1.66 13.04
CA LEU A 195 1.37 0.37 13.06
C LEU A 195 1.60 -0.41 14.37
N SER A 196 2.75 -0.23 15.04
CA SER A 196 2.91 -0.78 16.38
C SER A 196 2.01 -0.07 17.40
N ASN A 197 1.75 1.24 17.24
CA ASN A 197 0.78 1.91 18.09
C ASN A 197 -0.65 1.42 17.84
N LEU A 198 -1.03 1.11 16.60
CA LEU A 198 -2.31 0.44 16.32
C LEU A 198 -2.40 -0.93 17.02
N ASN A 199 -1.33 -1.71 17.02
CA ASN A 199 -1.27 -2.95 17.80
C ASN A 199 -1.50 -2.65 19.30
N ASN A 200 -0.80 -1.66 19.87
CA ASN A 200 -0.96 -1.24 21.27
C ASN A 200 -2.41 -0.88 21.61
N GLN A 201 -3.04 -0.05 20.78
CA GLN A 201 -4.45 0.37 20.97
C GLN A 201 -5.42 -0.82 20.97
N ASN A 202 -5.07 -1.90 20.26
CA ASN A 202 -5.82 -3.15 20.23
C ASN A 202 -5.30 -4.19 21.26
N LYS A 203 -4.44 -3.78 22.19
CA LYS A 203 -3.84 -4.63 23.23
C LYS A 203 -3.02 -5.81 22.64
N VAL A 204 -2.55 -5.69 21.43
CA VAL A 204 -1.66 -6.67 20.78
C VAL A 204 -0.21 -6.27 21.00
N ASP A 205 0.66 -7.26 21.16
CA ASP A 205 2.09 -7.02 21.33
C ASP A 205 2.67 -6.18 20.18
N LEU A 206 3.50 -5.20 20.54
CA LEU A 206 4.08 -4.25 19.59
C LEU A 206 4.95 -4.91 18.51
N ALA A 207 5.56 -6.05 18.84
CA ALA A 207 6.43 -6.79 17.94
C ALA A 207 5.66 -7.72 16.97
N MET A 208 4.37 -7.99 17.23
CA MET A 208 3.54 -8.78 16.32
C MET A 208 3.37 -8.05 14.98
N PRO A 209 3.20 -8.77 13.87
CA PRO A 209 2.82 -8.17 12.60
C PRO A 209 1.61 -7.24 12.76
N SER A 210 1.48 -6.27 11.86
CA SER A 210 0.40 -5.26 11.96
C SER A 210 -0.98 -5.93 11.97
N ILE A 211 -1.75 -5.67 13.04
CA ILE A 211 -3.12 -6.15 13.20
C ILE A 211 -4.02 -5.70 12.05
N GLN A 212 -3.73 -4.54 11.46
CA GLN A 212 -4.46 -4.00 10.31
C GLN A 212 -4.41 -4.94 9.09
N HIS A 213 -3.32 -5.69 8.93
CA HIS A 213 -3.16 -6.68 7.86
C HIS A 213 -3.61 -8.09 8.29
N ILE A 214 -3.42 -8.45 9.55
CA ILE A 214 -3.70 -9.81 10.06
C ILE A 214 -5.19 -10.04 10.29
N LEU A 215 -5.90 -9.10 10.93
CA LEU A 215 -7.31 -9.30 11.27
C LEU A 215 -8.20 -9.60 10.05
N PRO A 216 -8.08 -8.90 8.91
CA PRO A 216 -8.88 -9.22 7.73
C PRO A 216 -8.67 -10.65 7.22
N LEU A 217 -7.46 -11.21 7.40
CA LEU A 217 -7.13 -12.57 6.97
C LEU A 217 -7.67 -13.63 7.93
N THR A 218 -7.73 -13.32 9.21
CA THR A 218 -8.12 -14.26 10.27
C THR A 218 -9.61 -14.24 10.57
N ASN A 219 -10.28 -13.10 10.41
CA ASN A 219 -11.71 -12.96 10.67
C ASN A 219 -12.59 -13.89 9.82
N LEU A 220 -12.14 -14.26 8.60
CA LEU A 220 -12.83 -15.20 7.74
C LEU A 220 -12.66 -16.67 8.20
N ALA A 221 -11.60 -16.98 8.92
CA ALA A 221 -11.25 -18.33 9.35
C ALA A 221 -11.66 -18.61 10.81
N SER A 222 -11.95 -17.55 11.60
CA SER A 222 -12.32 -17.71 13.00
C SER A 222 -13.82 -17.97 13.15
N ASN A 223 -14.21 -18.95 13.97
CA ASN A 223 -15.59 -19.16 14.41
C ASN A 223 -16.13 -18.02 15.28
N SER A 224 -15.33 -16.98 15.53
CA SER A 224 -15.66 -15.84 16.38
C SER A 224 -16.49 -14.76 15.68
N LEU A 225 -16.69 -14.86 14.36
CA LEU A 225 -17.55 -13.91 13.65
C LEU A 225 -19.02 -14.18 13.99
N SER A 226 -19.70 -13.17 14.54
CA SER A 226 -21.16 -13.23 14.70
C SER A 226 -21.84 -13.47 13.35
N THR A 227 -23.02 -14.12 13.36
CA THR A 227 -23.83 -14.29 12.15
C THR A 227 -24.10 -12.96 11.42
N LYS A 228 -24.16 -11.85 12.17
CA LYS A 228 -24.34 -10.50 11.60
C LYS A 228 -23.07 -10.03 10.88
N ALA A 229 -21.89 -10.27 11.44
CA ALA A 229 -20.62 -9.96 10.79
C ALA A 229 -20.40 -10.81 9.54
N MET A 230 -20.71 -12.11 9.58
CA MET A 230 -20.65 -12.99 8.39
C MET A 230 -21.60 -12.52 7.28
N LYS A 231 -22.84 -12.15 7.60
CA LYS A 231 -23.78 -11.58 6.61
C LYS A 231 -23.26 -10.29 6.00
N ALA A 232 -22.67 -9.41 6.80
CA ALA A 232 -22.04 -8.17 6.30
C ALA A 232 -20.86 -8.49 5.36
N THR A 233 -20.01 -9.45 5.70
CA THR A 233 -18.88 -9.89 4.84
C THR A 233 -19.38 -10.41 3.48
N ILE A 234 -20.44 -11.22 3.46
CA ILE A 234 -21.05 -11.71 2.22
C ILE A 234 -21.59 -10.54 1.39
N ALA A 235 -22.34 -9.61 2.02
CA ALA A 235 -22.89 -8.45 1.34
C ALA A 235 -21.81 -7.53 0.77
N ILE A 236 -20.70 -7.29 1.52
CA ILE A 236 -19.52 -6.55 1.04
C ILE A 236 -18.95 -7.20 -0.23
N LYS A 237 -18.78 -8.54 -0.22
CA LYS A 237 -18.25 -9.29 -1.37
C LYS A 237 -19.17 -9.20 -2.59
N GLU A 238 -20.47 -9.37 -2.39
CA GLU A 238 -21.46 -9.28 -3.46
C GLU A 238 -21.56 -7.87 -4.04
N ASN A 239 -21.68 -6.85 -3.18
CA ASN A 239 -21.73 -5.45 -3.62
C ASN A 239 -20.45 -5.07 -4.37
N LYS A 240 -19.29 -5.52 -3.93
CA LYS A 240 -18.02 -5.30 -4.64
C LYS A 240 -18.03 -5.90 -6.05
N ALA A 241 -18.51 -7.13 -6.21
CA ALA A 241 -18.62 -7.78 -7.52
C ALA A 241 -19.59 -7.02 -8.44
N ARG A 242 -20.76 -6.61 -7.92
CA ARG A 242 -21.76 -5.84 -8.67
C ARG A 242 -21.27 -4.44 -9.04
N ILE A 243 -20.53 -3.76 -8.15
CA ILE A 243 -19.90 -2.45 -8.45
C ILE A 243 -18.92 -2.61 -9.60
N ASN A 244 -18.02 -3.61 -9.57
CA ASN A 244 -17.07 -3.86 -10.67
C ASN A 244 -17.79 -4.13 -12.00
N GLN A 245 -18.83 -4.94 -11.98
CA GLN A 245 -19.66 -5.21 -13.17
C GLN A 245 -20.32 -3.93 -13.67
N GLY A 246 -20.93 -3.14 -12.79
CA GLY A 246 -21.56 -1.88 -13.14
C GLY A 246 -20.58 -0.84 -13.71
N LEU A 247 -19.38 -0.74 -13.16
CA LEU A 247 -18.33 0.14 -13.69
C LEU A 247 -17.87 -0.29 -15.09
N ASN A 248 -17.77 -1.60 -15.36
CA ASN A 248 -17.48 -2.09 -16.70
C ASN A 248 -18.63 -1.77 -17.67
N SER A 249 -19.89 -1.95 -17.23
CA SER A 249 -21.07 -1.60 -18.04
C SER A 249 -21.11 -0.09 -18.36
N LEU A 250 -20.70 0.79 -17.43
CA LEU A 250 -20.58 2.23 -17.70
C LEU A 250 -19.60 2.55 -18.83
N GLN A 251 -18.47 1.84 -18.89
CA GLN A 251 -17.51 2.02 -19.97
C GLN A 251 -18.05 1.60 -21.33
N GLU A 252 -19.00 0.66 -21.34
CA GLU A 252 -19.62 0.10 -22.56
C GLU A 252 -20.88 0.85 -22.99
N CYS A 253 -21.46 1.72 -22.16
CA CYS A 253 -22.67 2.46 -22.49
C CYS A 253 -22.50 3.31 -23.75
N LYS A 254 -23.38 3.11 -24.73
CA LYS A 254 -23.42 3.86 -26.00
C LYS A 254 -24.41 5.01 -25.98
N LEU A 255 -25.34 5.03 -25.02
CA LEU A 255 -26.36 6.04 -24.84
C LEU A 255 -26.19 6.75 -23.50
N ALA A 256 -26.49 8.04 -23.45
CA ALA A 256 -26.42 8.83 -22.21
C ALA A 256 -27.42 8.34 -21.16
N ALA A 257 -28.58 7.86 -21.58
CA ALA A 257 -29.58 7.25 -20.68
C ALA A 257 -29.04 5.97 -20.02
N CYS A 258 -28.31 5.12 -20.75
CA CYS A 258 -27.64 3.96 -20.19
C CYS A 258 -26.62 4.37 -19.12
N ASP A 259 -25.79 5.36 -19.42
CA ASP A 259 -24.77 5.89 -18.50
C ASP A 259 -25.41 6.45 -17.23
N ALA A 260 -26.46 7.28 -17.35
CA ALA A 260 -27.16 7.88 -16.22
C ALA A 260 -27.77 6.83 -15.29
N LEU A 261 -28.52 5.87 -15.85
CA LEU A 261 -29.17 4.80 -15.08
C LEU A 261 -28.14 3.90 -14.38
N THR A 262 -27.09 3.51 -15.12
CA THR A 262 -26.03 2.67 -14.57
C THR A 262 -25.22 3.42 -13.50
N SER A 263 -24.97 4.72 -13.68
CA SER A 263 -24.30 5.56 -12.66
C SER A 263 -25.09 5.60 -11.36
N VAL A 264 -26.41 5.82 -11.41
CA VAL A 264 -27.29 5.81 -10.23
C VAL A 264 -27.26 4.44 -9.55
N TYR A 265 -27.38 3.38 -10.33
CA TYR A 265 -27.31 2.00 -9.81
C TYR A 265 -26.00 1.72 -9.10
N VAL A 266 -24.85 2.04 -9.73
CA VAL A 266 -23.52 1.82 -9.14
C VAL A 266 -23.33 2.66 -7.89
N GLN A 267 -23.78 3.93 -7.89
CA GLN A 267 -23.69 4.78 -6.71
C GLN A 267 -24.50 4.22 -5.53
N ASN A 268 -25.66 3.63 -5.78
CA ASN A 268 -26.44 2.96 -4.74
C ASN A 268 -25.72 1.71 -4.20
N LEU A 269 -25.07 0.93 -5.06
CA LEU A 269 -24.24 -0.21 -4.64
C LEU A 269 -23.06 0.24 -3.77
N VAL A 270 -22.40 1.34 -4.13
CA VAL A 270 -21.30 1.94 -3.35
C VAL A 270 -21.81 2.35 -1.96
N ASN A 271 -22.95 2.99 -1.88
CA ASN A 271 -23.55 3.40 -0.60
C ASN A 271 -23.91 2.19 0.28
N ASN A 272 -24.43 1.12 -0.32
CA ASN A 272 -24.70 -0.13 0.39
C ASN A 272 -23.41 -0.82 0.85
N TYR A 273 -22.38 -0.87 0.02
CA TYR A 273 -21.06 -1.37 0.38
C TYR A 273 -20.51 -0.65 1.63
N ARG A 274 -20.57 0.70 1.65
CA ARG A 274 -20.11 1.49 2.81
C ARG A 274 -20.89 1.15 4.09
N LYS A 275 -22.22 1.02 3.99
CA LYS A 275 -23.06 0.61 5.13
C LYS A 275 -22.70 -0.78 5.66
N ASP A 276 -22.42 -1.71 4.77
CA ASP A 276 -22.04 -3.07 5.14
C ASP A 276 -20.61 -3.13 5.76
N VAL A 277 -19.68 -2.29 5.30
CA VAL A 277 -18.35 -2.14 5.92
C VAL A 277 -18.49 -1.62 7.36
N ILE A 278 -19.26 -0.54 7.58
CA ILE A 278 -19.50 0.00 8.93
C ILE A 278 -20.19 -1.04 9.81
N ARG A 279 -21.15 -1.79 9.26
CA ARG A 279 -21.81 -2.88 10.00
C ARG A 279 -20.83 -3.98 10.38
N PHE A 280 -19.97 -4.38 9.46
CA PHE A 280 -18.93 -5.39 9.71
C PHE A 280 -17.98 -4.93 10.83
N GLU A 281 -17.45 -3.72 10.76
CA GLU A 281 -16.57 -3.16 11.78
C GLU A 281 -17.23 -3.13 13.15
N LYS A 282 -18.48 -2.70 13.22
CA LYS A 282 -19.25 -2.65 14.47
C LYS A 282 -19.50 -4.04 15.06
N GLU A 283 -19.82 -5.03 14.24
CA GLU A 283 -20.16 -6.38 14.72
C GLU A 283 -18.91 -7.24 14.97
N SER A 284 -17.81 -7.02 14.23
CA SER A 284 -16.54 -7.69 14.49
C SER A 284 -15.87 -7.19 15.77
N ASN A 285 -15.99 -5.90 16.09
CA ASN A 285 -15.45 -5.35 17.35
C ASN A 285 -16.17 -5.86 18.62
N LYS A 286 -17.42 -6.33 18.50
CA LYS A 286 -18.16 -6.89 19.63
C LYS A 286 -17.68 -8.30 20.01
N THR A 287 -17.11 -9.04 19.07
CA THR A 287 -16.75 -10.44 19.21
C THR A 287 -15.32 -10.65 19.77
N GLN A 288 -14.51 -9.60 19.87
CA GLN A 288 -13.13 -9.66 20.39
C GLN A 288 -13.01 -9.95 21.91
N LYS A 289 -14.12 -10.18 22.61
CA LYS A 289 -14.07 -10.47 24.05
C LYS A 289 -13.76 -11.93 24.39
N ASP A 290 -13.79 -12.82 23.43
CA ASP A 290 -13.55 -14.25 23.63
C ASP A 290 -12.48 -14.73 22.63
N ASP A 291 -11.25 -14.94 23.11
CA ASP A 291 -10.14 -15.40 22.27
C ASP A 291 -10.17 -16.92 22.03
N GLY A 292 -11.15 -17.62 22.61
CA GLY A 292 -11.32 -19.08 22.49
C GLY A 292 -11.59 -19.61 21.08
N GLY A 293 -11.73 -18.74 20.06
CA GLY A 293 -11.99 -19.12 18.67
C GLY A 293 -11.01 -18.56 17.64
N SER A 294 -9.99 -17.81 18.06
CA SER A 294 -9.01 -17.27 17.11
C SER A 294 -8.08 -18.36 16.56
N VAL A 295 -7.98 -18.43 15.23
CA VAL A 295 -7.04 -19.34 14.54
C VAL A 295 -5.59 -18.87 14.58
N ILE A 296 -5.34 -17.70 15.18
CA ILE A 296 -4.00 -17.11 15.30
C ILE A 296 -3.75 -16.67 16.74
N TYR A 297 -2.54 -16.92 17.22
CA TYR A 297 -2.03 -16.41 18.47
C TYR A 297 -1.55 -14.96 18.32
N LEU A 298 -2.18 -14.01 18.99
CA LEU A 298 -1.88 -12.58 18.88
C LEU A 298 -1.07 -12.02 20.05
N ASN A 299 -0.67 -12.83 21.03
CA ASN A 299 0.00 -12.36 22.25
C ASN A 299 -0.68 -11.11 22.85
N LEU A 300 -1.94 -11.28 23.25
CA LEU A 300 -2.74 -10.21 23.82
C LEU A 300 -2.20 -9.73 25.16
N LYS A 301 -2.26 -8.43 25.42
CA LYS A 301 -1.89 -7.78 26.68
C LYS A 301 -3.14 -7.45 27.49
N ASN A 302 -3.00 -7.41 28.80
CA ASN A 302 -4.11 -7.10 29.71
C ASN A 302 -4.60 -5.64 29.55
N SER A 303 -3.71 -4.72 29.17
CA SER A 303 -4.02 -3.31 29.02
C SER A 303 -3.23 -2.66 27.89
N VAL A 304 -3.72 -1.54 27.40
CA VAL A 304 -2.98 -0.64 26.51
C VAL A 304 -1.79 -0.05 27.29
N MET A 305 -0.60 -0.10 26.70
CA MET A 305 0.58 0.56 27.29
C MET A 305 0.44 2.08 27.14
N LYS A 306 0.92 2.81 28.16
CA LYS A 306 1.01 4.29 28.11
C LYS A 306 1.97 4.71 26.99
N ASP A 307 1.69 5.84 26.34
CA ASP A 307 2.43 6.33 25.18
C ASP A 307 3.95 6.32 25.40
N ASP A 308 4.45 6.91 26.48
CA ASP A 308 5.92 6.98 26.72
C ASP A 308 6.59 5.60 26.76
N ALA A 309 5.99 4.65 27.45
CA ALA A 309 6.51 3.28 27.54
C ALA A 309 6.37 2.54 26.22
N ALA A 310 5.25 2.73 25.50
CA ALA A 310 4.98 2.08 24.25
C ALA A 310 5.97 2.56 23.16
N PHE A 311 6.12 3.87 22.97
CA PHE A 311 7.02 4.43 21.96
C PHE A 311 8.49 4.16 22.29
N GLU A 312 8.88 4.15 23.58
CA GLU A 312 10.21 3.73 24.00
C GLU A 312 10.48 2.27 23.59
N GLN A 313 9.54 1.36 23.84
CA GLN A 313 9.67 -0.04 23.44
C GLN A 313 9.68 -0.23 21.92
N MET A 314 8.86 0.51 21.18
CA MET A 314 8.89 0.51 19.70
C MET A 314 10.27 0.90 19.18
N ALA A 315 10.83 1.99 19.71
CA ALA A 315 12.17 2.46 19.34
C ALA A 315 13.26 1.47 19.74
N GLN A 316 13.13 0.78 20.88
CA GLN A 316 14.05 -0.29 21.26
C GLN A 316 13.99 -1.48 20.32
N ASN A 317 12.79 -1.93 19.93
CA ASN A 317 12.60 -3.03 18.99
C ASN A 317 13.23 -2.68 17.64
N TRP A 318 12.98 -1.47 17.15
CA TRP A 318 13.56 -0.94 15.92
C TRP A 318 15.09 -0.96 15.95
N ALA A 319 15.70 -0.39 16.99
CA ALA A 319 17.16 -0.31 17.11
C ALA A 319 17.80 -1.69 17.27
N LYS A 320 17.25 -2.54 18.15
CA LYS A 320 17.76 -3.90 18.36
C LYS A 320 17.70 -4.74 17.09
N SER A 321 16.58 -4.69 16.36
CA SER A 321 16.42 -5.42 15.11
C SER A 321 17.47 -4.98 14.06
N SER A 322 17.67 -3.67 13.91
CA SER A 322 18.70 -3.13 13.02
C SER A 322 20.12 -3.62 13.40
N ILE A 323 20.44 -3.59 14.70
CA ILE A 323 21.73 -4.09 15.19
C ILE A 323 21.91 -5.58 14.89
N PHE A 324 20.86 -6.39 15.04
CA PHE A 324 20.91 -7.81 14.71
C PHE A 324 21.02 -8.04 13.20
N MET A 325 20.31 -7.30 12.35
CA MET A 325 20.46 -7.35 10.90
C MET A 325 21.93 -7.09 10.50
N ASN A 326 22.53 -6.03 11.04
CA ASN A 326 23.93 -5.72 10.78
C ASN A 326 24.89 -6.83 11.23
N LYS A 327 24.68 -7.40 12.42
CA LYS A 327 25.53 -8.50 12.92
C LYS A 327 25.50 -9.72 12.01
N VAL A 328 24.32 -10.12 11.58
CA VAL A 328 24.13 -11.26 10.68
C VAL A 328 24.82 -11.01 9.34
N LEU A 329 24.62 -9.83 8.76
CA LEU A 329 25.20 -9.45 7.46
C LEU A 329 26.72 -9.27 7.54
N SER A 330 27.22 -8.71 8.63
CA SER A 330 28.68 -8.53 8.87
C SER A 330 29.44 -9.86 8.94
N ALA A 331 28.80 -10.94 9.39
CA ALA A 331 29.40 -12.27 9.39
C ALA A 331 29.76 -12.76 7.97
N SER A 332 29.09 -12.26 6.94
CA SER A 332 29.34 -12.54 5.53
C SER A 332 29.94 -11.35 4.77
N ASN A 333 30.43 -10.33 5.49
CA ASN A 333 30.97 -9.09 4.92
C ASN A 333 29.99 -8.33 4.01
N VAL A 334 28.70 -8.45 4.25
CA VAL A 334 27.65 -7.73 3.49
C VAL A 334 27.39 -6.37 4.15
N PRO A 335 27.67 -5.24 3.49
CA PRO A 335 27.40 -3.91 4.04
C PRO A 335 25.90 -3.69 4.21
N TYR A 336 25.55 -3.12 5.36
CA TYR A 336 24.19 -2.84 5.77
C TYR A 336 23.97 -1.33 5.94
N PHE A 337 22.94 -0.80 5.29
CA PHE A 337 22.51 0.59 5.41
C PHE A 337 21.10 0.65 5.95
N HIS A 338 20.92 1.39 7.03
CA HIS A 338 19.61 1.62 7.64
C HIS A 338 19.15 3.04 7.33
N VAL A 339 18.02 3.16 6.64
CA VAL A 339 17.46 4.45 6.21
C VAL A 339 16.21 4.76 7.04
N LEU A 340 16.25 5.82 7.84
CA LEU A 340 15.09 6.35 8.52
C LEU A 340 14.31 7.24 7.54
N GLN A 341 13.11 6.77 7.13
CA GLN A 341 12.29 7.43 6.11
C GLN A 341 11.67 8.75 6.59
N PRO A 342 11.42 9.73 5.71
CA PRO A 342 10.62 10.91 6.02
C PRO A 342 9.14 10.57 6.17
N ASN A 343 8.41 11.38 6.96
CA ASN A 343 6.96 11.33 7.03
C ASN A 343 6.38 12.73 7.22
N GLN A 344 5.27 13.02 6.53
CA GLN A 344 4.63 14.34 6.51
C GLN A 344 4.11 14.83 7.87
N TYR A 345 3.82 13.92 8.80
CA TYR A 345 3.32 14.29 10.15
C TYR A 345 4.44 14.63 11.14
N TYR A 346 5.70 14.34 10.80
CA TYR A 346 6.84 14.83 11.57
C TYR A 346 7.24 16.22 11.08
N GLN A 347 7.22 17.19 11.99
CA GLN A 347 7.50 18.57 11.66
C GLN A 347 8.98 18.77 11.29
N THR A 348 9.22 19.24 10.08
CA THR A 348 10.51 19.63 9.54
C THR A 348 10.45 21.08 9.03
N LYS A 349 11.42 21.52 8.23
CA LYS A 349 11.39 22.83 7.54
C LYS A 349 10.60 22.80 6.23
N ARG A 350 9.99 21.67 5.88
CA ARG A 350 9.22 21.54 4.64
C ARG A 350 8.00 22.45 4.64
N VAL A 351 7.82 23.16 3.53
CA VAL A 351 6.63 23.95 3.25
C VAL A 351 5.76 23.20 2.23
N PHE A 352 4.57 22.81 2.64
CA PHE A 352 3.62 22.11 1.77
C PHE A 352 2.79 23.08 0.96
N GLY A 353 2.61 22.84 -0.33
CA GLY A 353 1.64 23.52 -1.18
C GLY A 353 0.19 23.23 -0.77
N ALA A 354 -0.75 24.07 -1.20
CA ALA A 354 -2.17 23.92 -0.85
C ALA A 354 -2.75 22.57 -1.32
N ASP A 355 -2.47 22.20 -2.56
CA ASP A 355 -2.96 20.96 -3.15
C ASP A 355 -2.36 19.72 -2.48
N GLU A 356 -1.06 19.74 -2.19
CA GLU A 356 -0.40 18.65 -1.47
C GLU A 356 -0.95 18.49 -0.06
N LYS A 357 -1.27 19.59 0.64
CA LYS A 357 -1.86 19.52 1.98
C LYS A 357 -3.19 18.77 2.02
N GLN A 358 -4.01 18.89 0.98
CA GLN A 358 -5.29 18.20 0.89
C GLN A 358 -5.11 16.67 0.75
N ILE A 359 -4.05 16.23 0.09
CA ILE A 359 -3.74 14.82 -0.15
C ILE A 359 -2.93 14.25 1.00
N ALA A 360 -1.90 14.96 1.45
CA ALA A 360 -0.93 14.48 2.41
C ALA A 360 -1.43 14.46 3.86
N PHE A 361 -2.44 15.25 4.21
CA PHE A 361 -2.92 15.33 5.58
C PHE A 361 -4.38 14.96 5.71
N ASN A 362 -4.67 14.06 6.66
CA ASN A 362 -6.02 13.72 7.07
C ASN A 362 -6.14 13.94 8.59
N LYS A 363 -7.15 14.70 9.01
CA LYS A 363 -7.39 15.01 10.42
C LYS A 363 -7.78 13.77 11.25
N ASP A 364 -8.43 12.81 10.59
CA ASP A 364 -8.94 11.58 11.23
C ASP A 364 -7.94 10.41 11.14
N THR A 365 -6.72 10.66 10.69
CA THR A 365 -5.71 9.61 10.60
C THR A 365 -5.25 9.15 11.98
N PRO A 366 -5.13 7.82 12.22
CA PRO A 366 -4.54 7.30 13.45
C PRO A 366 -3.01 7.48 13.52
N TYR A 367 -2.39 7.97 12.44
CA TYR A 367 -0.93 7.97 12.29
C TYR A 367 -0.25 9.25 12.80
N ALA A 368 -0.90 10.41 12.68
CA ALA A 368 -0.29 11.70 12.99
C ALA A 368 0.33 11.76 14.38
N LYS A 369 -0.45 11.44 15.42
CA LYS A 369 0.03 11.40 16.81
C LYS A 369 1.19 10.40 16.98
N SER A 370 1.09 9.24 16.37
CA SER A 370 2.12 8.19 16.45
C SER A 370 3.46 8.66 15.87
N VAL A 371 3.43 9.38 14.76
CA VAL A 371 4.65 9.94 14.13
C VAL A 371 5.23 11.05 14.98
N GLN A 372 4.39 11.98 15.47
CA GLN A 372 4.83 13.12 16.30
C GLN A 372 5.55 12.69 17.59
N ILE A 373 5.08 11.62 18.23
CA ILE A 373 5.67 11.09 19.48
C ILE A 373 6.78 10.07 19.15
N GLY A 374 6.57 9.24 18.16
CA GLY A 374 7.42 8.09 17.86
C GLY A 374 8.75 8.47 17.21
N TYR A 375 8.78 9.43 16.26
CA TYR A 375 10.04 9.83 15.63
C TYR A 375 11.06 10.39 16.63
N PRO A 376 10.70 11.26 17.59
CA PRO A 376 11.60 11.63 18.69
C PRO A 376 12.12 10.43 19.49
N ALA A 377 11.30 9.39 19.70
CA ALA A 377 11.77 8.17 20.39
C ALA A 377 12.77 7.38 19.54
N LEU A 378 12.58 7.28 18.19
CA LEU A 378 13.56 6.69 17.28
C LEU A 378 14.88 7.48 17.30
N PHE A 379 14.84 8.82 17.25
CA PHE A 379 16.04 9.66 17.30
C PHE A 379 16.87 9.44 18.56
N LYS A 380 16.25 9.20 19.71
CA LYS A 380 16.96 8.86 20.96
C LYS A 380 17.78 7.57 20.84
N LYS A 381 17.48 6.69 19.87
CA LYS A 381 18.24 5.44 19.65
C LYS A 381 19.38 5.58 18.64
N ILE A 382 19.47 6.68 17.91
CA ILE A 382 20.53 6.89 16.90
C ILE A 382 21.93 6.73 17.49
N PRO A 383 22.28 7.32 18.67
CA PRO A 383 23.60 7.12 19.26
C PRO A 383 23.92 5.64 19.56
N ASN A 384 22.92 4.84 19.91
CA ASN A 384 23.10 3.41 20.12
C ASN A 384 23.35 2.67 18.79
N LEU A 385 22.69 3.05 17.70
CA LEU A 385 22.94 2.51 16.36
C LEU A 385 24.36 2.82 15.90
N GLU A 386 24.81 4.08 16.04
CA GLU A 386 26.15 4.53 15.70
C GLU A 386 27.25 3.79 16.50
N LYS A 387 27.02 3.61 17.83
CA LYS A 387 27.92 2.83 18.69
C LYS A 387 28.04 1.37 18.24
N ASN A 388 27.03 0.81 17.58
CA ASN A 388 27.03 -0.54 17.01
C ASN A 388 27.44 -0.57 15.53
N ASN A 389 28.06 0.50 15.02
CA ASN A 389 28.56 0.62 13.64
C ASN A 389 27.46 0.43 12.58
N ILE A 390 26.24 0.91 12.85
CA ILE A 390 25.18 0.93 11.84
C ILE A 390 25.40 2.14 10.92
N ASN A 391 25.48 1.90 9.61
CA ASN A 391 25.45 2.97 8.63
C ASN A 391 24.03 3.53 8.52
N LEU A 392 23.70 4.48 9.41
CA LEU A 392 22.40 5.12 9.43
C LEU A 392 22.32 6.28 8.45
N VAL A 393 21.33 6.25 7.58
CA VAL A 393 20.96 7.35 6.68
C VAL A 393 19.67 7.99 7.21
N ASN A 394 19.80 9.14 7.88
CA ASN A 394 18.62 9.88 8.35
C ASN A 394 18.05 10.73 7.21
N ALA A 395 16.97 10.27 6.58
CA ALA A 395 16.32 10.95 5.46
C ALA A 395 15.11 11.81 5.88
N VAL A 396 14.86 12.01 7.18
CA VAL A 396 13.65 12.69 7.68
C VAL A 396 13.46 14.07 7.08
N ASN A 397 14.54 14.81 6.83
CA ASN A 397 14.51 16.16 6.28
C ASN A 397 14.75 16.25 4.77
N VAL A 398 14.71 15.11 4.06
CA VAL A 398 15.11 15.02 2.64
C VAL A 398 14.26 15.92 1.74
N PHE A 399 13.00 16.14 2.09
CA PHE A 399 12.07 16.96 1.30
C PHE A 399 12.02 18.45 1.70
N ASP A 400 12.80 18.92 2.68
CA ASP A 400 12.71 20.30 3.19
C ASP A 400 12.95 21.37 2.12
N LYS A 401 13.76 21.07 1.12
CA LYS A 401 14.08 21.98 0.02
C LYS A 401 13.24 21.75 -1.24
N THR A 402 12.38 20.74 -1.25
CA THR A 402 11.55 20.37 -2.40
C THR A 402 10.29 21.25 -2.40
N LYS A 403 10.05 21.96 -3.50
CA LYS A 403 8.87 22.82 -3.68
C LYS A 403 7.67 22.05 -4.26
N ASP A 404 7.94 21.04 -5.07
CA ASP A 404 6.92 20.24 -5.73
C ASP A 404 6.21 19.32 -4.73
N ALA A 405 4.99 18.94 -5.03
CA ALA A 405 4.28 17.91 -4.28
C ALA A 405 5.01 16.57 -4.37
N VAL A 406 5.22 15.91 -3.23
CA VAL A 406 5.93 14.62 -3.16
C VAL A 406 5.07 13.51 -2.54
N TYR A 407 4.11 13.83 -1.67
CA TYR A 407 3.24 12.84 -1.06
C TYR A 407 1.99 12.57 -1.90
N VAL A 408 1.59 11.29 -2.02
CA VAL A 408 0.42 10.86 -2.78
C VAL A 408 -0.76 10.44 -1.92
N ASP A 409 -0.57 10.37 -0.61
CA ASP A 409 -1.62 9.98 0.35
C ASP A 409 -1.35 10.54 1.74
N SER A 410 -2.32 10.33 2.63
CA SER A 410 -2.23 10.72 4.04
C SER A 410 -1.53 9.69 4.94
N CYS A 411 -0.78 8.76 4.35
CA CYS A 411 0.04 7.77 5.07
C CYS A 411 1.52 8.15 5.05
N CYS A 412 2.21 7.88 3.96
CA CYS A 412 3.67 7.96 3.90
C CYS A 412 4.27 7.79 2.50
N HIS A 413 3.48 7.64 1.43
CA HIS A 413 3.97 7.26 0.11
C HIS A 413 4.32 8.47 -0.76
N TYR A 414 5.28 8.29 -1.67
CA TYR A 414 5.77 9.35 -2.54
C TYR A 414 5.32 9.15 -3.98
N ASN A 415 5.19 10.27 -4.71
CA ASN A 415 5.06 10.28 -6.16
C ASN A 415 6.43 10.11 -6.83
N GLN A 416 6.44 10.10 -8.17
CA GLN A 416 7.67 9.99 -8.96
C GLN A 416 8.73 11.03 -8.59
N ALA A 417 8.33 12.29 -8.35
CA ALA A 417 9.26 13.36 -7.96
C ALA A 417 9.85 13.10 -6.57
N GLY A 418 9.03 12.65 -5.62
CA GLY A 418 9.48 12.26 -4.29
C GLY A 418 10.45 11.08 -4.31
N GLU A 419 10.16 10.04 -5.11
CA GLU A 419 11.06 8.89 -5.28
C GLU A 419 12.41 9.30 -5.87
N VAL A 420 12.43 10.21 -6.86
CA VAL A 420 13.69 10.74 -7.42
C VAL A 420 14.52 11.45 -6.36
N VAL A 421 13.91 12.33 -5.57
CA VAL A 421 14.61 13.07 -4.50
C VAL A 421 15.13 12.11 -3.44
N PHE A 422 14.29 11.19 -2.99
CA PHE A 422 14.62 10.21 -1.96
C PHE A 422 15.74 9.26 -2.40
N SER A 423 15.63 8.65 -3.59
CA SER A 423 16.65 7.74 -4.14
C SER A 423 18.02 8.43 -4.34
N ASN A 424 18.03 9.67 -4.84
CA ASN A 424 19.28 10.42 -4.97
C ASN A 424 19.93 10.71 -3.61
N TYR A 425 19.12 11.03 -2.59
CA TYR A 425 19.63 11.27 -1.24
C TYR A 425 20.25 9.99 -0.65
N VAL A 426 19.52 8.88 -0.72
CA VAL A 426 19.99 7.57 -0.25
C VAL A 426 21.24 7.14 -0.98
N GLY A 427 21.26 7.21 -2.31
CA GLY A 427 22.39 6.81 -3.15
C GLY A 427 23.65 7.62 -2.83
N ARG A 428 23.54 8.95 -2.68
CA ARG A 428 24.63 9.83 -2.28
C ARG A 428 25.16 9.48 -0.90
N SER A 429 24.26 9.31 0.08
CA SER A 429 24.64 9.00 1.47
C SER A 429 25.38 7.67 1.58
N ILE A 430 24.92 6.65 0.85
CA ILE A 430 25.59 5.34 0.77
C ILE A 430 26.98 5.47 0.15
N LEU A 431 27.11 6.18 -0.98
CA LEU A 431 28.40 6.42 -1.63
C LEU A 431 29.39 7.11 -0.70
N GLU A 432 28.95 8.16 0.01
CA GLU A 432 29.81 8.89 0.96
C GLU A 432 30.26 8.01 2.13
N SER A 433 29.39 7.15 2.65
CA SER A 433 29.73 6.19 3.70
C SER A 433 30.79 5.20 3.22
N LEU A 434 30.59 4.58 2.06
CA LEU A 434 31.53 3.61 1.49
C LEU A 434 32.90 4.22 1.17
N ARG A 435 32.95 5.48 0.73
CA ARG A 435 34.22 6.22 0.51
C ARG A 435 34.98 6.45 1.81
N LYS A 436 34.28 6.79 2.89
CA LYS A 436 34.88 6.96 4.23
C LYS A 436 35.46 5.66 4.76
N ASP A 437 34.77 4.56 4.60
CA ASP A 437 35.23 3.25 5.07
C ASP A 437 36.42 2.74 4.26
N GLY A 438 36.41 2.92 2.93
CA GLY A 438 37.58 2.63 2.07
C GLY A 438 38.82 3.46 2.40
N ALA A 439 38.64 4.71 2.82
CA ALA A 439 39.73 5.56 3.26
C ALA A 439 40.33 5.15 4.62
N ARG A 440 39.47 4.64 5.53
CA ARG A 440 39.89 4.10 6.84
C ARG A 440 40.65 2.78 6.71
N SER A 441 40.19 1.90 5.82
CA SER A 441 40.86 0.60 5.55
C SER A 441 42.27 0.75 4.94
N LYS A 442 42.54 1.81 4.18
CA LYS A 442 43.87 2.10 3.61
C LYS A 442 44.84 2.71 4.60
N LYS A 443 44.40 3.15 5.78
CA LYS A 443 45.23 3.74 6.84
C LYS A 443 45.60 2.75 7.95
N LYS A 444 45.02 1.57 7.92
CA LYS A 444 45.41 0.42 8.76
C LYS A 444 46.28 -0.57 7.96
#